data_16e5954e72e43a97b6be32b54e9b6e6f
#
_entry.id   16e5954e72e43a97b6be32b54e9b6e6f
#
_cell.length_a   1.000
_cell.length_b   1.000
_cell.length_c   1.000
_cell.angle_alpha   90.00
_cell.angle_beta   90.00
_cell.angle_gamma   90.00
#
_symmetry.space_group_name_H-M   'P 1'
#
loop_
_entity.id
_entity.type
_entity.pdbx_description
1 polymer ?
#
loop_
_entity_poly.entity_id
_entity_poly.type
_entity_poly.pdbx_seq_one_letter_code
_entity_poly.pdbx_strand_id
1 'polypeptide(L)'
;CRIILNMNIKIESLDKIDEAALEFIRAMGDNTVFAFHGDMGAGKTTFIKAICENLGVSDTINSPTFAIVNEYRSDSGELIYHFDFYRINKIEEVFDFGYEDYFYSGSLCFIEWPEKVDTLLPKDTVNVYVKVQEDGSREVSLSI
;
A
#
# COMPACT_ATOMS: atom_id res chain seq x y z
N CYS A 1 9.67 2.93 24.36
CA CYS A 1 9.52 4.04 23.41
C CYS A 1 9.77 3.56 21.98
N ARG A 2 8.83 3.83 21.09
CA ARG A 2 9.00 3.51 19.68
C ARG A 2 9.72 4.67 19.00
N ILE A 3 10.83 4.37 18.35
CA ILE A 3 11.52 5.35 17.52
C ILE A 3 10.86 5.35 16.17
N ILE A 4 10.32 6.51 15.77
CA ILE A 4 9.73 6.67 14.43
C ILE A 4 10.84 7.15 13.51
N LEU A 5 11.15 6.34 12.50
CA LEU A 5 12.11 6.68 11.45
C LEU A 5 11.35 7.09 10.20
N ASN A 6 11.72 8.23 9.65
CA ASN A 6 11.18 8.70 8.38
C ASN A 6 12.18 8.35 7.28
N MET A 7 11.69 7.69 6.23
CA MET A 7 12.47 7.36 5.05
C MET A 7 11.84 8.00 3.83
N ASN A 8 12.68 8.52 2.93
CA ASN A 8 12.23 9.07 1.66
C ASN A 8 12.83 8.27 0.51
N ILE A 9 11.98 7.89 -0.42
CA ILE A 9 12.36 7.16 -1.62
C ILE A 9 11.94 8.01 -2.82
N LYS A 10 12.86 8.26 -3.74
CA LYS A 10 12.56 9.03 -4.95
C LYS A 10 12.31 8.11 -6.13
N ILE A 11 11.22 8.35 -6.84
CA ILE A 11 10.92 7.71 -8.13
C ILE A 11 11.16 8.77 -9.19
N GLU A 12 12.33 8.74 -9.82
CA GLU A 12 12.72 9.76 -10.81
C GLU A 12 11.83 9.71 -12.06
N SER A 13 11.48 8.48 -12.49
CA SER A 13 10.64 8.24 -13.67
C SER A 13 10.07 6.83 -13.58
N LEU A 14 9.12 6.49 -14.45
CA LEU A 14 8.51 5.15 -14.47
C LEU A 14 9.52 4.03 -14.69
N ASP A 15 10.56 4.26 -15.48
CA ASP A 15 11.58 3.24 -15.72
C ASP A 15 12.48 2.97 -14.49
N LYS A 16 12.39 3.82 -13.47
CA LYS A 16 13.10 3.65 -12.19
C LYS A 16 12.22 3.11 -11.07
N ILE A 17 10.96 2.82 -11.36
CA ILE A 17 9.99 2.44 -10.31
C ILE A 17 10.37 1.13 -9.62
N ASP A 18 10.97 0.19 -10.34
CA ASP A 18 11.36 -1.10 -9.74
C ASP A 18 12.48 -0.93 -8.71
N GLU A 19 13.42 -0.03 -8.95
CA GLU A 19 14.47 0.29 -7.99
C GLU A 19 13.87 0.86 -6.70
N ALA A 20 12.91 1.77 -6.85
CA ALA A 20 12.20 2.36 -5.72
C ALA A 20 11.39 1.31 -4.97
N ALA A 21 10.73 0.40 -5.69
CA ALA A 21 9.97 -0.69 -5.08
C ALA A 21 10.87 -1.61 -4.26
N LEU A 22 12.06 -1.91 -4.73
CA LEU A 22 13.03 -2.74 -3.98
C LEU A 22 13.50 -2.02 -2.71
N GLU A 23 13.73 -0.72 -2.78
CA GLU A 23 14.04 0.06 -1.58
C GLU A 23 12.90 0.01 -0.56
N PHE A 24 11.67 0.15 -1.04
CA PHE A 24 10.48 0.05 -0.19
C PHE A 24 10.39 -1.31 0.49
N ILE A 25 10.60 -2.39 -0.27
CA ILE A 25 10.54 -3.76 0.26
C ILE A 25 11.58 -3.95 1.37
N ARG A 26 12.79 -3.42 1.19
CA ARG A 26 13.82 -3.48 2.23
C ARG A 26 13.41 -2.69 3.48
N ALA A 27 12.70 -1.59 3.30
CA ALA A 27 12.26 -0.74 4.40
C ALA A 27 11.05 -1.31 5.14
N MET A 28 10.31 -2.23 4.54
CA MET A 28 9.10 -2.82 5.14
C MET A 28 9.41 -3.55 6.46
N GLY A 29 10.55 -4.23 6.54
CA GLY A 29 10.90 -5.01 7.73
C GLY A 29 9.83 -6.05 8.04
N ASP A 30 9.42 -6.11 9.30
CA ASP A 30 8.37 -7.03 9.77
C ASP A 30 6.98 -6.41 9.75
N ASN A 31 6.84 -5.19 9.25
CA ASN A 31 5.54 -4.53 9.14
C ASN A 31 4.69 -5.21 8.07
N THR A 32 3.38 -5.26 8.29
CA THR A 32 2.45 -5.94 7.38
C THR A 32 1.37 -5.02 6.82
N VAL A 33 1.00 -3.95 7.53
CA VAL A 33 -0.09 -3.06 7.10
C VAL A 33 0.48 -1.72 6.69
N PHE A 34 0.22 -1.32 5.44
CA PHE A 34 0.75 -0.09 4.84
C PHE A 34 -0.40 0.74 4.28
N ALA A 35 -0.56 1.96 4.79
CA ALA A 35 -1.60 2.90 4.37
C ALA A 35 -0.99 3.92 3.42
N PHE A 36 -1.42 3.88 2.16
CA PHE A 36 -0.89 4.74 1.09
C PHE A 36 -1.76 5.99 0.95
N HIS A 37 -1.15 7.13 1.23
CA HIS A 37 -1.77 8.45 1.12
C HIS A 37 -1.22 9.17 -0.11
N GLY A 38 -2.06 9.96 -0.73
CA GLY A 38 -1.67 10.78 -1.88
C GLY A 38 -2.90 11.12 -2.70
N ASP A 39 -2.78 12.19 -3.48
CA ASP A 39 -3.87 12.64 -4.35
C ASP A 39 -4.14 11.62 -5.46
N MET A 40 -5.34 11.70 -6.03
CA MET A 40 -5.66 10.89 -7.20
C MET A 40 -4.67 11.22 -8.32
N GLY A 41 -4.13 10.16 -8.94
CA GLY A 41 -3.12 10.34 -9.99
C GLY A 41 -1.69 10.50 -9.49
N ALA A 42 -1.46 10.43 -8.16
CA ALA A 42 -0.11 10.51 -7.60
C ALA A 42 0.75 9.28 -7.90
N GLY A 43 0.14 8.19 -8.36
CA GLY A 43 0.86 6.97 -8.71
C GLY A 43 0.84 5.90 -7.62
N LYS A 44 -0.10 5.96 -6.67
CA LYS A 44 -0.21 4.97 -5.58
C LYS A 44 -0.39 3.55 -6.11
N THR A 45 -1.36 3.34 -6.98
CA THR A 45 -1.64 2.03 -7.56
C THR A 45 -0.45 1.52 -8.37
N THR A 46 0.17 2.38 -9.15
CA THR A 46 1.33 2.05 -9.97
C THR A 46 2.50 1.60 -9.09
N PHE A 47 2.73 2.27 -7.98
CA PHE A 47 3.80 1.90 -7.05
C PHE A 47 3.50 0.59 -6.32
N ILE A 48 2.25 0.40 -5.87
CA ILE A 48 1.82 -0.86 -5.24
C ILE A 48 2.00 -2.02 -6.23
N LYS A 49 1.64 -1.81 -7.49
CA LYS A 49 1.85 -2.81 -8.54
C LYS A 49 3.32 -3.20 -8.66
N ALA A 50 4.22 -2.22 -8.69
CA ALA A 50 5.66 -2.47 -8.78
C ALA A 50 6.16 -3.24 -7.55
N ILE A 51 5.67 -2.89 -6.35
CA ILE A 51 6.02 -3.60 -5.11
C ILE A 51 5.59 -5.07 -5.22
N CYS A 52 4.35 -5.32 -5.62
CA CYS A 52 3.82 -6.69 -5.74
C CYS A 52 4.59 -7.50 -6.79
N GLU A 53 4.90 -6.91 -7.93
CA GLU A 53 5.68 -7.57 -8.98
C GLU A 53 7.08 -7.95 -8.46
N ASN A 54 7.71 -7.07 -7.69
CA ASN A 54 9.03 -7.34 -7.10
C ASN A 54 8.97 -8.29 -5.91
N LEU A 55 7.79 -8.55 -5.36
CA LEU A 55 7.56 -9.59 -4.35
C LEU A 55 7.25 -10.95 -4.99
N GLY A 56 7.20 -11.02 -6.31
CA GLY A 56 7.01 -12.28 -7.03
C GLY A 56 5.56 -12.58 -7.40
N VAL A 57 4.70 -11.56 -7.46
CA VAL A 57 3.33 -11.74 -7.94
C VAL A 57 3.32 -11.75 -9.46
N SER A 58 2.84 -12.85 -10.05
CA SER A 58 2.75 -13.00 -11.51
C SER A 58 1.37 -12.66 -12.07
N ASP A 59 0.37 -12.50 -11.20
CA ASP A 59 -0.98 -12.14 -11.60
C ASP A 59 -1.04 -10.70 -12.12
N THR A 60 -2.08 -10.40 -12.90
CA THR A 60 -2.35 -9.03 -13.30
C THR A 60 -2.79 -8.22 -12.08
N ILE A 61 -2.04 -7.16 -11.77
CA ILE A 61 -2.28 -6.34 -10.60
C ILE A 61 -2.99 -5.07 -11.02
N ASN A 62 -4.22 -4.88 -10.54
CA ASN A 62 -5.03 -3.69 -10.79
C ASN A 62 -5.66 -3.23 -9.48
N SER A 63 -6.02 -1.95 -9.40
CA SER A 63 -6.88 -1.47 -8.32
C SER A 63 -8.18 -2.26 -8.33
N PRO A 64 -8.73 -2.63 -7.15
CA PRO A 64 -10.05 -3.25 -7.08
C PRO A 64 -11.11 -2.33 -7.70
N THR A 65 -11.78 -2.80 -8.76
CA THR A 65 -12.78 -1.99 -9.48
C THR A 65 -14.18 -2.22 -8.95
N PHE A 66 -14.51 -3.48 -8.68
CA PHE A 66 -15.85 -3.89 -8.23
C PHE A 66 -15.86 -4.47 -6.82
N ALA A 67 -14.69 -4.80 -6.31
CA ALA A 67 -14.50 -5.29 -4.96
C ALA A 67 -13.68 -4.27 -4.17
N ILE A 68 -13.76 -4.35 -2.84
CA ILE A 68 -12.96 -3.49 -1.94
C ILE A 68 -11.52 -4.01 -1.86
N VAL A 69 -11.32 -5.32 -2.00
CA VAL A 69 -10.03 -5.96 -1.82
C VAL A 69 -9.74 -6.95 -2.95
N ASN A 70 -8.49 -6.95 -3.41
CA ASN A 70 -7.94 -7.99 -4.29
C ASN A 70 -6.92 -8.79 -3.50
N GLU A 71 -6.87 -10.10 -3.77
CA GLU A 71 -5.94 -11.01 -3.15
C GLU A 71 -4.93 -11.49 -4.19
N TYR A 72 -3.64 -11.39 -3.85
CA TYR A 72 -2.55 -11.86 -4.72
C TYR A 72 -1.71 -12.88 -3.96
N ARG A 73 -1.01 -13.73 -4.70
CA ARG A 73 -0.01 -14.64 -4.14
C ARG A 73 1.34 -14.38 -4.77
N SER A 74 2.37 -14.31 -3.93
CA SER A 74 3.75 -14.26 -4.41
C SER A 74 4.17 -15.65 -4.90
N ASP A 75 5.32 -15.71 -5.57
CA ASP A 75 5.89 -16.99 -6.04
C ASP A 75 6.28 -17.93 -4.88
N SER A 76 6.49 -17.39 -3.69
CA SER A 76 6.73 -18.17 -2.47
C SER A 76 5.43 -18.59 -1.76
N GLY A 77 4.27 -18.21 -2.30
CA GLY A 77 2.96 -18.58 -1.76
C GLY A 77 2.41 -17.64 -0.70
N GLU A 78 3.07 -16.52 -0.43
CA GLU A 78 2.59 -15.55 0.54
C GLU A 78 1.39 -14.78 0.01
N LEU A 79 0.40 -14.54 0.88
CA LEU A 79 -0.79 -13.76 0.55
C LEU A 79 -0.51 -12.26 0.67
N ILE A 80 -1.04 -11.51 -0.29
CA ILE A 80 -0.96 -10.04 -0.29
C ILE A 80 -2.37 -9.53 -0.57
N TYR A 81 -2.85 -8.62 0.29
CA TYR A 81 -4.17 -8.00 0.13
C TYR A 81 -3.98 -6.55 -0.31
N HIS A 82 -4.68 -6.16 -1.37
CA HIS A 82 -4.67 -4.80 -1.90
C HIS A 82 -6.07 -4.22 -1.78
N PHE A 83 -6.23 -3.19 -0.94
CA PHE A 83 -7.50 -2.55 -0.64
C PHE A 83 -7.59 -1.21 -1.36
N ASP A 84 -8.80 -0.87 -1.81
CA ASP A 84 -9.11 0.47 -2.31
C ASP A 84 -10.45 0.90 -1.72
N PHE A 85 -10.41 1.89 -0.85
CA PHE A 85 -11.60 2.39 -0.16
C PHE A 85 -12.18 3.66 -0.78
N TYR A 86 -11.73 4.02 -1.98
CA TYR A 86 -12.18 5.25 -2.64
C TYR A 86 -13.70 5.36 -2.76
N ARG A 87 -14.38 4.25 -3.08
CA ARG A 87 -15.83 4.21 -3.30
C ARG A 87 -16.64 3.95 -2.04
N ILE A 88 -16.02 3.82 -0.90
CA ILE A 88 -16.71 3.63 0.37
C ILE A 88 -17.43 4.92 0.74
N ASN A 89 -18.74 4.84 0.98
CA ASN A 89 -19.55 5.97 1.42
C ASN A 89 -19.74 5.98 2.93
N LYS A 90 -19.80 4.78 3.54
CA LYS A 90 -20.02 4.62 4.97
C LYS A 90 -19.05 3.56 5.53
N ILE A 91 -18.55 3.81 6.72
CA ILE A 91 -17.63 2.91 7.40
C ILE A 91 -18.27 1.53 7.68
N GLU A 92 -19.60 1.48 7.80
CA GLU A 92 -20.34 0.24 8.01
C GLU A 92 -20.12 -0.77 6.87
N GLU A 93 -19.88 -0.28 5.65
CA GLU A 93 -19.58 -1.16 4.51
C GLU A 93 -18.30 -1.97 4.77
N VAL A 94 -17.34 -1.41 5.50
CA VAL A 94 -16.08 -2.07 5.85
C VAL A 94 -16.31 -3.14 6.90
N PHE A 95 -17.21 -2.88 7.86
CA PHE A 95 -17.59 -3.88 8.87
C PHE A 95 -18.25 -5.09 8.21
N ASP A 96 -19.05 -4.87 7.19
CA ASP A 96 -19.82 -5.93 6.53
C ASP A 96 -18.94 -6.96 5.84
N PHE A 97 -17.76 -6.58 5.33
CA PHE A 97 -16.88 -7.57 4.68
C PHE A 97 -15.84 -8.19 5.62
N GLY A 98 -15.81 -7.78 6.89
CA GLY A 98 -14.93 -8.39 7.89
C GLY A 98 -13.47 -7.97 7.80
N TYR A 99 -13.20 -6.66 7.82
CA TYR A 99 -11.87 -6.08 7.68
C TYR A 99 -10.83 -6.67 8.65
N GLU A 100 -11.27 -7.07 9.84
CA GLU A 100 -10.38 -7.58 10.89
C GLU A 100 -9.64 -8.85 10.46
N ASP A 101 -10.33 -9.72 9.70
CA ASP A 101 -9.74 -10.96 9.21
C ASP A 101 -8.58 -10.69 8.24
N TYR A 102 -8.55 -9.52 7.62
CA TYR A 102 -7.46 -9.13 6.72
C TYR A 102 -6.36 -8.36 7.46
N PHE A 103 -6.73 -7.30 8.17
CA PHE A 103 -5.76 -6.40 8.81
C PHE A 103 -4.94 -7.08 9.90
N TYR A 104 -5.52 -8.06 10.57
CA TYR A 104 -4.86 -8.78 11.67
C TYR A 104 -4.43 -10.20 11.28
N SER A 105 -4.42 -10.51 9.98
CA SER A 105 -4.06 -11.83 9.47
C SER A 105 -2.55 -12.13 9.52
N GLY A 106 -1.72 -11.10 9.60
CA GLY A 106 -0.28 -11.25 9.45
C GLY A 106 0.19 -11.22 8.01
N SER A 107 -0.72 -11.17 7.04
CA SER A 107 -0.39 -11.03 5.62
C SER A 107 -0.20 -9.57 5.25
N LEU A 108 0.55 -9.31 4.18
CA LEU A 108 0.76 -7.95 3.70
C LEU A 108 -0.57 -7.33 3.26
N CYS A 109 -0.83 -6.11 3.72
CA CYS A 109 -2.01 -5.33 3.36
C CYS A 109 -1.56 -3.97 2.84
N PHE A 110 -1.83 -3.70 1.58
CA PHE A 110 -1.59 -2.40 0.96
C PHE A 110 -2.94 -1.71 0.79
N ILE A 111 -3.10 -0.54 1.41
CA ILE A 111 -4.39 0.14 1.52
C ILE A 111 -4.32 1.49 0.82
N GLU A 112 -5.19 1.70 -0.18
CA GLU A 112 -5.39 2.99 -0.83
C GLU A 112 -6.62 3.66 -0.24
N TRP A 113 -6.59 4.98 -0.12
CA TRP A 113 -7.62 5.81 0.49
C TRP A 113 -7.88 5.41 1.94
N PRO A 114 -6.81 5.31 2.75
CA PRO A 114 -6.94 4.85 4.15
C PRO A 114 -7.69 5.83 5.04
N GLU A 115 -7.80 7.10 4.67
CA GLU A 115 -8.54 8.12 5.41
C GLU A 115 -10.01 7.77 5.57
N LYS A 116 -10.55 6.93 4.70
CA LYS A 116 -11.94 6.45 4.80
C LYS A 116 -12.13 5.49 5.98
N VAL A 117 -11.05 4.87 6.45
CA VAL A 117 -11.08 3.81 7.47
C VAL A 117 -10.00 4.01 8.54
N ASP A 118 -9.52 5.22 8.74
CA ASP A 118 -8.37 5.49 9.62
C ASP A 118 -8.58 5.01 11.06
N THR A 119 -9.81 5.05 11.56
CA THR A 119 -10.14 4.58 12.91
C THR A 119 -10.07 3.06 13.06
N LEU A 120 -10.06 2.32 11.94
CA LEU A 120 -10.03 0.87 11.93
C LEU A 120 -8.63 0.29 11.69
N LEU A 121 -7.66 1.13 11.35
CA LEU A 121 -6.31 0.68 11.05
C LEU A 121 -5.60 0.20 12.32
N PRO A 122 -4.78 -0.87 12.23
CA PRO A 122 -3.95 -1.31 13.36
C PRO A 122 -3.00 -0.21 13.83
N LYS A 123 -2.62 -0.24 15.10
CA LYS A 123 -1.74 0.77 15.70
C LYS A 123 -0.36 0.82 15.07
N ASP A 124 0.12 -0.30 14.57
CA ASP A 124 1.45 -0.42 13.94
C ASP A 124 1.40 -0.23 12.42
N THR A 125 0.32 0.33 11.89
CA THR A 125 0.20 0.64 10.47
C THR A 125 1.28 1.65 10.06
N VAL A 126 1.99 1.34 8.97
CA VAL A 126 2.99 2.23 8.40
C VAL A 126 2.28 3.18 7.43
N ASN A 127 2.43 4.47 7.63
CA ASN A 127 1.87 5.46 6.73
C ASN A 127 2.87 5.77 5.62
N VAL A 128 2.40 5.70 4.38
CA VAL A 128 3.20 5.92 3.18
C VAL A 128 2.57 7.07 2.40
N TYR A 129 3.35 8.10 2.11
CA TYR A 129 2.87 9.29 1.39
C TYR A 129 3.53 9.35 0.03
N VAL A 130 2.72 9.40 -1.03
CA VAL A 130 3.21 9.51 -2.40
C VAL A 130 2.85 10.90 -2.92
N LYS A 131 3.88 11.68 -3.27
CA LYS A 131 3.72 13.06 -3.76
C LYS A 131 4.38 13.24 -5.11
N VAL A 132 3.67 13.95 -6.00
CA VAL A 132 4.23 14.38 -7.28
C VAL A 132 5.06 15.65 -7.05
N GLN A 133 6.29 15.65 -7.51
CA GLN A 133 7.19 16.81 -7.40
C GLN A 133 7.04 17.72 -8.63
N GLU A 134 7.57 18.94 -8.54
CA GLU A 134 7.49 19.91 -9.62
C GLU A 134 8.12 19.42 -10.92
N ASP A 135 9.19 18.63 -10.82
CA ASP A 135 9.90 18.07 -11.98
C ASP A 135 9.23 16.81 -12.57
N GLY A 136 8.07 16.41 -12.03
CA GLY A 136 7.35 15.23 -12.47
C GLY A 136 7.78 13.94 -11.79
N SER A 137 8.84 13.96 -10.98
CA SER A 137 9.21 12.80 -10.18
C SER A 137 8.21 12.58 -9.04
N ARG A 138 8.29 11.42 -8.40
CA ARG A 138 7.47 11.10 -7.22
C ARG A 138 8.38 10.96 -6.01
N GLU A 139 7.91 11.39 -4.87
CA GLU A 139 8.58 11.15 -3.60
C GLU A 139 7.68 10.29 -2.72
N VAL A 140 8.23 9.18 -2.22
CA VAL A 140 7.55 8.27 -1.32
C VAL A 140 8.17 8.42 0.05
N SER A 141 7.36 8.81 1.03
CA SER A 141 7.80 8.99 2.42
C SER A 141 7.13 7.94 3.30
N LEU A 142 7.94 7.25 4.11
CA LEU A 142 7.45 6.25 5.05
C LEU A 142 7.75 6.71 6.47
N SER A 143 6.78 6.49 7.38
CA SER A 143 6.95 6.65 8.82
C SER A 143 6.91 5.25 9.44
N ILE A 144 8.06 4.79 9.88
CA ILE A 144 8.21 3.45 10.46
C ILE A 144 8.42 3.54 11.97
#